data_d9da73d8044bccf97d62c5294b85d5a3
#
_entry.id   d9da73d8044bccf97d62c5294b85d5a3
#
_cell.length_a   1.000
_cell.length_b   1.000
_cell.length_c   1.000
_cell.angle_alpha   90.00
_cell.angle_beta   90.00
_cell.angle_gamma   90.00
#
_symmetry.space_group_name_H-M   'P 1'
#
loop_
_entity.id
_entity.type
_entity.pdbx_description
1 polymer ?
#
loop_
_entity_poly.entity_id
_entity_poly.type
_entity_poly.pdbx_seq_one_letter_code
_entity_poly.pdbx_strand_id
1 'polypeptide(L)'
;MAAGRQAAGFVARMGGPVWALLALSVMPPAAAAPQGEPLAGCAALAGLDLAALPDAPTQILESAPVAAAGTTPAYCRVRGYVRANVGFELRLPAGGWNGKLIMEGCGGFCGTLQYAERCDERLRRGYACIVSDLGHRSTLFDAKWAWNNREAEIDFAYRATHVTAVAGKAITAAWYARPPQRSYFHGCSTGGRQGLVSAQRFPQDFDGIIAGAPVLRMPASGLVLAWSLRALHERDWRARVTPRDVERLHAGALQHCDARDGLVDGIIGDPFRCDFDPAAVPGLTPMQVDAFRKVYDGPRDSRGRRLFLGGLPRGSELEWIGPLVARDPGPPPFAGFIGDLFRYLAFAEDPGPQFTLHDLDFDRDPPRLGAMAQILTGANPDLREYAARGGKLLLYHGAADPVVIPEPTVDYHDVATRVLGGAAAARESLRLFVVPGMAHCTGGVGAHDVDWLAALEAWVERGVAPESLQGRRPATDKLPELQRSLPAWR
;
A
#
# COMPACT_ATOMS: atom_id res chain seq x y z
N MET A 1 25.71 73.09 -5.45
CA MET A 1 26.81 73.65 -4.63
C MET A 1 27.71 72.44 -4.32
N ALA A 2 28.77 72.36 -5.01
CA ALA A 2 30.19 72.55 -4.64
C ALA A 2 30.65 71.37 -3.78
N ALA A 3 31.40 70.46 -4.28
CA ALA A 3 32.78 70.41 -4.74
C ALA A 3 33.75 70.03 -3.60
N GLY A 4 34.65 69.16 -3.90
CA GLY A 4 35.81 68.87 -3.07
C GLY A 4 36.54 67.54 -3.46
N ARG A 5 37.36 67.66 -4.49
CA ARG A 5 38.45 66.74 -4.87
C ARG A 5 39.57 66.84 -3.83
N GLN A 6 40.27 65.70 -3.58
CA GLN A 6 41.74 65.72 -3.80
C GLN A 6 42.34 64.33 -3.76
N ALA A 7 43.28 64.14 -4.64
CA ALA A 7 44.08 62.97 -4.96
C ALA A 7 45.43 62.93 -4.24
N ALA A 8 46.13 61.90 -4.34
CA ALA A 8 47.54 61.51 -4.33
C ALA A 8 47.91 60.63 -3.16
N GLY A 9 48.63 59.51 -3.31
CA GLY A 9 49.88 59.35 -3.96
C GLY A 9 50.36 57.85 -3.92
N PHE A 10 51.06 57.54 -4.89
CA PHE A 10 51.77 56.34 -5.28
C PHE A 10 52.90 56.00 -4.28
N VAL A 11 53.01 54.70 -3.86
CA VAL A 11 54.30 54.05 -3.70
C VAL A 11 54.18 52.55 -3.96
N ALA A 12 54.82 52.05 -5.00
CA ALA A 12 55.06 50.69 -5.31
C ALA A 12 56.13 50.06 -4.40
N ARG A 13 55.89 48.86 -3.87
CA ARG A 13 56.95 47.97 -3.43
C ARG A 13 56.69 46.57 -3.95
N MET A 14 57.62 46.12 -4.75
CA MET A 14 57.79 44.71 -5.19
C MET A 14 58.12 43.84 -4.00
N GLY A 15 57.44 42.73 -3.85
CA GLY A 15 57.77 41.65 -2.92
C GLY A 15 57.41 40.32 -3.56
N GLY A 16 58.40 39.45 -3.73
CA GLY A 16 58.38 38.23 -4.51
C GLY A 16 57.45 37.13 -4.01
N PRO A 17 57.29 36.03 -4.77
CA PRO A 17 56.32 35.00 -4.50
C PRO A 17 56.72 34.11 -3.32
N VAL A 18 55.86 34.10 -2.28
CA VAL A 18 55.93 33.11 -1.20
C VAL A 18 55.16 31.84 -1.69
N TRP A 19 55.92 30.81 -1.97
CA TRP A 19 55.37 29.45 -2.20
C TRP A 19 54.80 28.91 -0.88
N ALA A 20 53.51 28.94 -0.68
CA ALA A 20 52.84 28.22 0.38
C ALA A 20 52.76 26.71 0.01
N LEU A 21 53.55 25.91 0.64
CA LEU A 21 53.46 24.45 0.63
C LEU A 21 52.13 24.05 1.30
N LEU A 22 51.10 23.69 0.51
CA LEU A 22 49.95 22.98 1.02
C LEU A 22 50.38 21.57 1.45
N ALA A 23 50.49 21.38 2.74
CA ALA A 23 50.58 20.05 3.33
C ALA A 23 49.23 19.35 3.17
N LEU A 24 49.11 18.43 2.21
CA LEU A 24 48.02 17.47 2.15
C LEU A 24 48.10 16.56 3.37
N SER A 25 47.29 16.83 4.39
CA SER A 25 47.07 15.90 5.48
C SER A 25 46.30 14.70 4.92
N VAL A 26 47.00 13.60 4.71
CA VAL A 26 46.40 12.29 4.44
C VAL A 26 45.65 11.88 5.71
N MET A 27 44.32 12.00 5.73
CA MET A 27 43.49 11.40 6.78
C MET A 27 43.73 9.88 6.77
N PRO A 28 44.01 9.27 7.93
CA PRO A 28 44.06 7.82 7.99
C PRO A 28 42.72 7.23 7.61
N PRO A 29 42.66 6.06 6.94
CA PRO A 29 41.42 5.40 6.65
C PRO A 29 40.69 5.15 7.98
N ALA A 30 39.39 5.49 8.03
CA ALA A 30 38.52 5.22 9.17
C ALA A 30 38.68 3.74 9.54
N ALA A 31 39.08 3.49 10.78
CA ALA A 31 39.23 2.15 11.31
C ALA A 31 37.89 1.41 11.10
N ALA A 32 37.94 0.26 10.42
CA ALA A 32 36.83 -0.65 10.32
C ALA A 32 36.36 -0.98 11.75
N ALA A 33 35.08 -0.81 12.03
CA ALA A 33 34.52 -1.19 13.31
C ALA A 33 34.86 -2.66 13.62
N PRO A 34 35.14 -3.02 14.86
CA PRO A 34 35.52 -4.36 15.23
C PRO A 34 34.40 -5.32 14.80
N GLN A 35 34.76 -6.31 13.99
CA GLN A 35 33.90 -7.44 13.64
C GLN A 35 33.87 -8.42 14.85
N GLY A 36 33.27 -7.98 15.96
CA GLY A 36 32.79 -8.88 16.99
C GLY A 36 31.64 -9.71 16.46
N GLU A 37 31.36 -10.88 17.04
CA GLU A 37 30.27 -11.75 16.59
C GLU A 37 29.00 -10.92 16.27
N PRO A 38 28.52 -10.95 15.02
CA PRO A 38 27.54 -9.95 14.51
C PRO A 38 26.23 -9.86 15.30
N LEU A 39 25.99 -10.79 16.25
CA LEU A 39 24.77 -10.89 17.05
C LEU A 39 24.98 -10.80 18.56
N ALA A 40 26.21 -10.56 19.03
CA ALA A 40 26.55 -10.55 20.48
C ALA A 40 25.75 -9.50 21.27
N GLY A 41 25.37 -8.37 20.65
CA GLY A 41 24.59 -7.31 21.27
C GLY A 41 23.08 -7.48 21.18
N CYS A 42 22.55 -8.50 20.47
CA CYS A 42 21.12 -8.62 20.20
C CYS A 42 20.30 -8.71 21.48
N ALA A 43 20.68 -9.55 22.43
CA ALA A 43 19.94 -9.72 23.69
C ALA A 43 19.89 -8.42 24.52
N ALA A 44 20.87 -7.54 24.39
CA ALA A 44 20.93 -6.28 25.15
C ALA A 44 19.82 -5.29 24.72
N LEU A 45 19.27 -5.41 23.51
CA LEU A 45 18.17 -4.56 23.04
C LEU A 45 16.90 -4.70 23.92
N ALA A 46 16.70 -5.84 24.56
CA ALA A 46 15.57 -6.03 25.49
C ALA A 46 15.65 -5.11 26.72
N GLY A 47 16.84 -4.62 27.05
CA GLY A 47 17.07 -3.67 28.15
C GLY A 47 16.98 -2.19 27.77
N LEU A 48 16.66 -1.85 26.51
CA LEU A 48 16.51 -0.45 26.12
C LEU A 48 15.29 0.19 26.80
N ASP A 49 15.51 1.32 27.45
CA ASP A 49 14.42 2.15 27.97
C ASP A 49 13.89 3.07 26.85
N LEU A 50 12.74 2.72 26.34
CA LEU A 50 12.01 3.47 25.32
C LEU A 50 10.64 3.94 25.84
N ALA A 51 10.43 3.91 27.17
CA ALA A 51 9.15 4.31 27.79
C ALA A 51 8.83 5.79 27.58
N ALA A 52 9.85 6.64 27.43
CA ALA A 52 9.73 8.07 27.17
C ALA A 52 9.88 8.46 25.70
N LEU A 53 9.89 7.48 24.75
CA LEU A 53 9.97 7.79 23.33
C LEU A 53 8.74 8.60 22.91
N PRO A 54 8.92 9.82 22.40
CA PRO A 54 7.80 10.68 21.98
C PRO A 54 6.88 9.96 20.98
N ASP A 55 5.57 10.13 21.14
CA ASP A 55 4.49 9.51 20.36
C ASP A 55 4.42 7.98 20.45
N ALA A 56 5.54 7.32 20.76
CA ALA A 56 5.67 5.87 20.70
C ALA A 56 6.32 5.25 21.96
N PRO A 57 5.74 5.43 23.18
CA PRO A 57 6.22 4.75 24.39
C PRO A 57 6.27 3.24 24.14
N THR A 58 7.49 2.69 24.05
CA THR A 58 7.73 1.33 23.54
C THR A 58 8.29 0.43 24.63
N GLN A 59 7.86 -0.82 24.65
CA GLN A 59 8.45 -1.89 25.45
C GLN A 59 8.89 -3.02 24.54
N ILE A 60 10.17 -3.39 24.63
CA ILE A 60 10.71 -4.58 24.00
C ILE A 60 10.45 -5.76 24.93
N LEU A 61 9.81 -6.81 24.38
CA LEU A 61 9.50 -8.05 25.12
C LEU A 61 10.56 -9.12 24.90
N GLU A 62 11.10 -9.16 23.69
CA GLU A 62 12.08 -10.16 23.27
C GLU A 62 13.05 -9.56 22.27
N SER A 63 14.33 -9.87 22.43
CA SER A 63 15.34 -9.69 21.39
C SER A 63 16.23 -10.92 21.34
N ALA A 64 16.28 -11.57 20.19
CA ALA A 64 16.94 -12.86 20.02
C ALA A 64 17.70 -12.93 18.69
N PRO A 65 18.94 -13.48 18.69
CA PRO A 65 19.67 -13.76 17.46
C PRO A 65 18.98 -14.88 16.67
N VAL A 66 18.88 -14.68 15.36
CA VAL A 66 18.39 -15.69 14.42
C VAL A 66 19.50 -16.00 13.43
N ALA A 67 19.90 -17.26 13.36
CA ALA A 67 20.93 -17.72 12.44
C ALA A 67 20.47 -17.62 10.98
N ALA A 68 21.41 -17.49 10.05
CA ALA A 68 21.11 -17.54 8.63
C ALA A 68 20.45 -18.88 8.26
N ALA A 69 19.41 -18.82 7.40
CA ALA A 69 18.70 -20.01 6.94
C ALA A 69 18.33 -19.86 5.46
N GLY A 70 18.71 -20.83 4.62
CA GLY A 70 18.50 -20.74 3.17
C GLY A 70 19.16 -19.48 2.60
N THR A 71 18.35 -18.61 1.98
CA THR A 71 18.81 -17.33 1.43
C THR A 71 18.64 -16.15 2.40
N THR A 72 18.02 -16.35 3.57
CA THR A 72 17.81 -15.31 4.58
C THR A 72 19.09 -15.16 5.42
N PRO A 73 19.71 -13.97 5.47
CA PRO A 73 20.91 -13.75 6.29
C PRO A 73 20.59 -13.80 7.78
N ALA A 74 21.63 -13.94 8.63
CA ALA A 74 21.47 -13.83 10.08
C ALA A 74 20.99 -12.42 10.48
N TYR A 75 20.11 -12.36 11.49
CA TYR A 75 19.55 -11.10 11.97
C TYR A 75 19.21 -11.13 13.46
N CYS A 76 19.14 -9.97 14.07
CA CYS A 76 18.54 -9.80 15.39
C CYS A 76 17.02 -9.60 15.25
N ARG A 77 16.22 -10.48 15.82
CA ARG A 77 14.77 -10.34 15.90
C ARG A 77 14.40 -9.61 17.17
N VAL A 78 13.66 -8.52 17.06
CA VAL A 78 13.14 -7.74 18.18
C VAL A 78 11.63 -7.76 18.12
N ARG A 79 10.97 -8.16 19.20
CA ARG A 79 9.51 -8.13 19.37
C ARG A 79 9.15 -7.28 20.57
N GLY A 80 8.08 -6.54 20.43
CA GLY A 80 7.60 -5.67 21.49
C GLY A 80 6.25 -5.07 21.16
N TYR A 81 5.89 -4.08 21.91
CA TYR A 81 4.69 -3.28 21.63
C TYR A 81 4.92 -1.81 21.94
N VAL A 82 4.22 -0.96 21.20
CA VAL A 82 4.03 0.45 21.53
C VAL A 82 2.71 0.59 22.28
N ARG A 83 2.69 1.37 23.36
CA ARG A 83 1.46 1.57 24.16
C ARG A 83 0.31 2.14 23.31
N ALA A 84 -0.94 1.70 23.48
CA ALA A 84 -1.35 0.69 24.47
C ALA A 84 -1.06 -0.76 24.02
N ASN A 85 -1.33 -1.14 22.75
CA ASN A 85 -1.34 -2.55 22.32
C ASN A 85 -0.73 -2.79 20.93
N VAL A 86 -0.02 -1.83 20.34
CA VAL A 86 0.51 -1.97 18.98
C VAL A 86 1.73 -2.90 18.97
N GLY A 87 1.51 -4.17 18.66
CA GLY A 87 2.57 -5.16 18.55
C GLY A 87 3.41 -4.99 17.29
N PHE A 88 4.71 -5.29 17.38
CA PHE A 88 5.62 -5.26 16.23
C PHE A 88 6.66 -6.38 16.26
N GLU A 89 7.19 -6.71 15.07
CA GLU A 89 8.44 -7.45 14.90
C GLU A 89 9.39 -6.64 14.03
N LEU A 90 10.60 -6.40 14.52
CA LEU A 90 11.69 -5.76 13.79
C LEU A 90 12.82 -6.76 13.58
N ARG A 91 13.33 -6.85 12.36
CA ARG A 91 14.47 -7.67 11.97
C ARG A 91 15.64 -6.77 11.55
N LEU A 92 16.75 -6.91 12.25
CA LEU A 92 17.96 -6.10 12.05
C LEU A 92 19.07 -7.00 11.48
N PRO A 93 19.53 -6.80 10.23
CA PRO A 93 20.64 -7.57 9.67
C PRO A 93 21.84 -7.62 10.61
N ALA A 94 22.41 -8.80 10.82
CA ALA A 94 23.62 -8.97 11.62
C ALA A 94 24.86 -8.38 10.93
N GLY A 95 24.86 -8.33 9.61
CA GLY A 95 25.89 -7.71 8.78
C GLY A 95 25.30 -7.21 7.47
N GLY A 96 26.04 -6.34 6.77
CA GLY A 96 25.62 -5.83 5.47
C GLY A 96 24.41 -4.88 5.50
N TRP A 97 24.12 -4.23 6.65
CA TRP A 97 23.07 -3.23 6.70
C TRP A 97 23.36 -2.07 5.75
N ASN A 98 22.39 -1.80 4.85
CA ASN A 98 22.51 -0.79 3.82
C ASN A 98 22.20 0.66 4.30
N GLY A 99 21.99 0.87 5.61
CA GLY A 99 21.65 2.17 6.19
C GLY A 99 20.16 2.52 6.10
N LYS A 100 19.30 1.58 5.73
CA LYS A 100 17.88 1.84 5.46
C LYS A 100 16.97 1.02 6.37
N LEU A 101 15.78 1.59 6.65
CA LEU A 101 14.67 0.91 7.31
C LEU A 101 13.50 0.80 6.32
N ILE A 102 12.84 -0.34 6.29
CA ILE A 102 11.58 -0.51 5.57
C ILE A 102 10.50 -1.05 6.52
N MET A 103 9.30 -0.50 6.42
CA MET A 103 8.10 -1.03 7.06
C MET A 103 7.22 -1.71 6.02
N GLU A 104 6.86 -2.97 6.28
CA GLU A 104 5.88 -3.70 5.47
C GLU A 104 4.49 -3.55 6.05
N GLY A 105 3.55 -3.10 5.22
CA GLY A 105 2.13 -2.97 5.56
C GLY A 105 1.41 -4.31 5.54
N CYS A 106 0.31 -4.41 6.26
CA CYS A 106 -0.55 -5.59 6.32
C CYS A 106 -1.76 -5.49 5.40
N GLY A 107 -2.54 -6.56 5.26
CA GLY A 107 -3.74 -6.64 4.44
C GLY A 107 -4.99 -7.01 5.25
N GLY A 108 -6.17 -6.95 4.62
CA GLY A 108 -7.43 -7.26 5.27
C GLY A 108 -7.65 -6.39 6.50
N PHE A 109 -8.06 -7.01 7.61
CA PHE A 109 -8.16 -6.33 8.90
C PHE A 109 -6.88 -6.41 9.73
N CYS A 110 -5.76 -6.91 9.18
CA CYS A 110 -4.48 -7.04 9.89
C CYS A 110 -4.53 -7.99 11.10
N GLY A 111 -4.04 -7.60 12.27
CA GLY A 111 -4.15 -8.41 13.51
C GLY A 111 -3.10 -9.51 13.67
N THR A 112 -2.05 -9.53 12.82
CA THR A 112 -1.02 -10.56 12.85
C THR A 112 0.34 -10.01 12.45
N LEU A 113 1.40 -10.62 12.99
CA LEU A 113 2.79 -10.35 12.60
C LEU A 113 3.30 -11.29 11.50
N GLN A 114 2.45 -12.11 10.86
CA GLN A 114 2.85 -13.02 9.77
C GLN A 114 3.51 -12.29 8.58
N TYR A 115 3.17 -11.03 8.36
CA TYR A 115 3.83 -10.20 7.34
C TYR A 115 5.34 -10.02 7.56
N ALA A 116 5.88 -10.42 8.73
CA ALA A 116 7.32 -10.47 8.97
C ALA A 116 8.06 -11.41 8.00
N GLU A 117 7.39 -12.39 7.37
CA GLU A 117 7.98 -13.24 6.33
C GLU A 117 8.43 -12.43 5.10
N ARG A 118 7.77 -11.31 4.80
CA ARG A 118 8.20 -10.39 3.74
C ARG A 118 9.54 -9.73 4.03
N CYS A 119 9.90 -9.61 5.31
CA CYS A 119 11.18 -9.09 5.74
C CYS A 119 12.37 -9.95 5.29
N ASP A 120 12.18 -11.24 4.94
CA ASP A 120 13.28 -12.10 4.48
C ASP A 120 13.89 -11.58 3.17
N GLU A 121 13.07 -11.12 2.23
CA GLU A 121 13.57 -10.49 1.01
C GLU A 121 14.24 -9.15 1.32
N ARG A 122 13.70 -8.36 2.27
CA ARG A 122 14.27 -7.07 2.66
C ARG A 122 15.62 -7.23 3.33
N LEU A 123 15.77 -8.25 4.18
CA LEU A 123 17.05 -8.63 4.79
C LEU A 123 18.10 -8.98 3.73
N ARG A 124 17.74 -9.72 2.66
CA ARG A 124 18.65 -10.02 1.55
C ARG A 124 19.18 -8.76 0.84
N ARG A 125 18.36 -7.70 0.82
CA ARG A 125 18.74 -6.38 0.29
C ARG A 125 19.43 -5.50 1.33
N GLY A 126 19.69 -6.01 2.54
CA GLY A 126 20.38 -5.31 3.62
C GLY A 126 19.51 -4.33 4.43
N TYR A 127 18.19 -4.37 4.30
CA TYR A 127 17.30 -3.51 5.08
C TYR A 127 17.12 -4.00 6.51
N ALA A 128 17.05 -3.07 7.48
CA ALA A 128 16.27 -3.28 8.67
C ALA A 128 14.78 -3.28 8.28
N CYS A 129 14.00 -4.24 8.78
CA CYS A 129 12.60 -4.41 8.34
C CYS A 129 11.68 -4.59 9.53
N ILE A 130 10.57 -3.82 9.54
CA ILE A 130 9.58 -3.84 10.63
C ILE A 130 8.16 -4.08 10.11
N VAL A 131 7.37 -4.82 10.89
CA VAL A 131 5.93 -5.04 10.68
C VAL A 131 5.16 -4.76 11.95
N SER A 132 3.84 -4.53 11.82
CA SER A 132 2.93 -4.27 12.95
C SER A 132 1.65 -5.10 12.82
N ASP A 133 1.05 -5.46 13.97
CA ASP A 133 -0.29 -6.05 14.05
C ASP A 133 -1.42 -5.01 13.99
N LEU A 134 -1.09 -3.72 13.94
CA LEU A 134 -2.00 -2.58 13.98
C LEU A 134 -2.85 -2.46 15.26
N GLY A 135 -2.30 -2.88 16.40
CA GLY A 135 -2.87 -2.63 17.72
C GLY A 135 -3.91 -3.66 18.17
N HIS A 136 -4.02 -4.78 17.47
CA HIS A 136 -4.92 -5.87 17.84
C HIS A 136 -4.38 -7.23 17.38
N ARG A 137 -4.95 -8.31 17.92
CA ARG A 137 -4.62 -9.67 17.51
C ARG A 137 -5.85 -10.36 16.95
N SER A 138 -5.76 -10.81 15.71
CA SER A 138 -6.87 -11.42 14.98
C SER A 138 -6.35 -12.14 13.73
N THR A 139 -7.27 -12.66 12.92
CA THR A 139 -7.00 -13.07 11.55
C THR A 139 -7.26 -11.91 10.58
N LEU A 140 -6.76 -12.03 9.35
CA LEU A 140 -6.96 -11.01 8.31
C LEU A 140 -8.43 -10.75 7.95
N PHE A 141 -9.33 -11.66 8.29
CA PHE A 141 -10.75 -11.64 7.91
C PHE A 141 -11.71 -11.47 9.09
N ASP A 142 -11.23 -11.26 10.30
CA ASP A 142 -12.02 -11.10 11.52
C ASP A 142 -11.88 -9.68 12.06
N ALA A 143 -12.98 -8.91 12.08
CA ALA A 143 -13.02 -7.53 12.58
C ALA A 143 -13.64 -7.41 13.97
N LYS A 144 -13.92 -8.50 14.71
CA LYS A 144 -14.53 -8.44 16.06
C LYS A 144 -13.74 -7.60 17.06
N TRP A 145 -12.44 -7.47 16.87
CA TRP A 145 -11.57 -6.64 17.71
C TRP A 145 -12.01 -5.16 17.72
N ALA A 146 -12.68 -4.69 16.66
CA ALA A 146 -13.14 -3.32 16.54
C ALA A 146 -14.47 -3.08 17.28
N TRP A 147 -15.22 -4.13 17.62
CA TRP A 147 -16.55 -4.01 18.21
C TRP A 147 -16.58 -3.15 19.48
N ASN A 148 -17.21 -1.97 19.37
CA ASN A 148 -17.26 -0.96 20.41
C ASN A 148 -15.88 -0.57 20.97
N ASN A 149 -14.83 -0.63 20.15
CA ASN A 149 -13.44 -0.39 20.53
C ASN A 149 -12.80 0.70 19.68
N ARG A 150 -13.19 1.95 19.97
CA ARG A 150 -12.72 3.13 19.24
C ARG A 150 -11.20 3.28 19.24
N GLU A 151 -10.52 2.89 20.31
CA GLU A 151 -9.07 2.97 20.41
C GLU A 151 -8.38 2.03 19.42
N ALA A 152 -8.84 0.78 19.32
CA ALA A 152 -8.32 -0.16 18.33
C ALA A 152 -8.64 0.26 16.89
N GLU A 153 -9.79 0.86 16.64
CA GLU A 153 -10.14 1.42 15.33
C GLU A 153 -9.20 2.58 14.93
N ILE A 154 -8.83 3.44 15.87
CA ILE A 154 -7.87 4.53 15.68
C ILE A 154 -6.47 3.98 15.40
N ASP A 155 -6.04 2.96 16.14
CA ASP A 155 -4.77 2.28 15.91
C ASP A 155 -4.74 1.68 14.50
N PHE A 156 -5.76 0.92 14.12
CA PHE A 156 -5.91 0.35 12.78
C PHE A 156 -5.98 1.41 11.68
N ALA A 157 -6.64 2.53 11.93
CA ALA A 157 -6.86 3.58 10.95
C ALA A 157 -5.57 4.30 10.55
N TYR A 158 -4.77 4.71 11.54
CA TYR A 158 -3.59 5.54 11.29
C TYR A 158 -2.50 5.50 12.35
N ARG A 159 -2.85 5.37 13.66
CA ARG A 159 -1.87 5.59 14.74
C ARG A 159 -0.81 4.48 14.74
N ALA A 160 -1.20 3.22 14.61
CA ALA A 160 -0.28 2.10 14.76
C ALA A 160 0.86 2.13 13.73
N THR A 161 0.61 2.51 12.49
CA THR A 161 1.65 2.63 11.46
C THR A 161 2.70 3.68 11.86
N HIS A 162 2.26 4.85 12.29
CA HIS A 162 3.12 5.93 12.75
C HIS A 162 4.00 5.51 13.93
N VAL A 163 3.38 5.06 15.02
CA VAL A 163 4.13 4.74 16.23
C VAL A 163 5.09 3.56 16.04
N THR A 164 4.75 2.61 15.16
CA THR A 164 5.65 1.52 14.77
C THR A 164 6.86 2.04 13.99
N ALA A 165 6.67 3.00 13.08
CA ALA A 165 7.78 3.62 12.34
C ALA A 165 8.73 4.37 13.30
N VAL A 166 8.19 5.12 14.27
CA VAL A 166 8.98 5.81 15.30
C VAL A 166 9.79 4.83 16.13
N ALA A 167 9.14 3.78 16.66
CA ALA A 167 9.80 2.74 17.46
C ALA A 167 10.88 2.01 16.64
N GLY A 168 10.58 1.64 15.39
CA GLY A 168 11.52 0.97 14.48
C GLY A 168 12.75 1.79 14.20
N LYS A 169 12.62 3.10 13.97
CA LYS A 169 13.76 4.02 13.78
C LYS A 169 14.62 4.11 15.04
N ALA A 170 14.00 4.24 16.22
CA ALA A 170 14.73 4.34 17.49
C ALA A 170 15.52 3.07 17.81
N ILE A 171 14.90 1.89 17.68
CA ILE A 171 15.57 0.60 17.94
C ILE A 171 16.70 0.36 16.90
N THR A 172 16.45 0.67 15.63
CA THR A 172 17.46 0.57 14.56
C THR A 172 18.65 1.47 14.86
N ALA A 173 18.40 2.72 15.31
CA ALA A 173 19.46 3.65 15.68
C ALA A 173 20.28 3.15 16.87
N ALA A 174 19.64 2.56 17.88
CA ALA A 174 20.33 1.95 19.02
C ALA A 174 21.21 0.76 18.62
N TRP A 175 20.74 -0.10 17.71
CA TRP A 175 21.49 -1.26 17.23
C TRP A 175 22.73 -0.91 16.42
N TYR A 176 22.59 0.05 15.48
CA TYR A 176 23.70 0.43 14.59
C TYR A 176 24.49 1.66 15.06
N ALA A 177 24.17 2.21 16.24
CA ALA A 177 24.75 3.45 16.79
C ALA A 177 24.61 4.65 15.82
N ARG A 178 23.65 4.60 14.91
CA ARG A 178 23.30 5.68 13.97
C ARG A 178 21.88 5.50 13.44
N PRO A 179 21.13 6.57 13.18
CA PRO A 179 19.79 6.47 12.61
C PRO A 179 19.81 5.92 11.18
N PRO A 180 18.70 5.33 10.70
CA PRO A 180 18.52 5.04 9.29
C PRO A 180 18.69 6.31 8.45
N GLN A 181 19.45 6.22 7.36
CA GLN A 181 19.64 7.33 6.42
C GLN A 181 18.39 7.55 5.56
N ARG A 182 17.64 6.47 5.30
CA ARG A 182 16.38 6.46 4.57
C ARG A 182 15.39 5.50 5.22
N SER A 183 14.13 5.87 5.18
CA SER A 183 13.03 5.05 5.66
C SER A 183 12.00 4.89 4.55
N TYR A 184 11.59 3.65 4.31
CA TYR A 184 10.64 3.30 3.27
C TYR A 184 9.41 2.61 3.85
N PHE A 185 8.30 2.73 3.14
CA PHE A 185 7.09 1.97 3.41
C PHE A 185 6.66 1.22 2.14
N HIS A 186 6.27 -0.04 2.30
CA HIS A 186 5.67 -0.83 1.22
C HIS A 186 4.41 -1.53 1.73
N GLY A 187 3.29 -1.33 1.06
CA GLY A 187 2.06 -2.01 1.40
C GLY A 187 1.04 -2.01 0.27
N CYS A 188 0.17 -3.01 0.28
CA CYS A 188 -0.93 -3.13 -0.67
C CYS A 188 -2.26 -3.31 0.05
N SER A 189 -3.39 -2.95 -0.58
CA SER A 189 -4.72 -3.06 0.03
C SER A 189 -4.87 -2.14 1.25
N THR A 190 -5.17 -2.69 2.43
CA THR A 190 -5.08 -1.95 3.70
C THR A 190 -3.68 -1.36 3.89
N GLY A 191 -2.61 -2.09 3.51
CA GLY A 191 -1.24 -1.58 3.50
C GLY A 191 -1.04 -0.39 2.56
N GLY A 192 -1.68 -0.39 1.39
CA GLY A 192 -1.69 0.76 0.49
C GLY A 192 -2.35 1.99 1.14
N ARG A 193 -3.47 1.79 1.86
CA ARG A 193 -4.11 2.83 2.67
C ARG A 193 -3.18 3.34 3.79
N GLN A 194 -2.48 2.44 4.50
CA GLN A 194 -1.49 2.82 5.52
C GLN A 194 -0.42 3.76 4.95
N GLY A 195 0.14 3.43 3.77
CA GLY A 195 1.12 4.27 3.10
C GLY A 195 0.59 5.66 2.77
N LEU A 196 -0.63 5.74 2.22
CA LEU A 196 -1.27 7.02 1.92
C LEU A 196 -1.56 7.85 3.17
N VAL A 197 -2.08 7.21 4.23
CA VAL A 197 -2.32 7.88 5.51
C VAL A 197 -1.03 8.40 6.11
N SER A 198 0.08 7.65 5.99
CA SER A 198 1.40 8.11 6.44
C SER A 198 1.86 9.35 5.67
N ALA A 199 1.75 9.36 4.34
CA ALA A 199 2.08 10.53 3.53
C ALA A 199 1.25 11.78 3.88
N GLN A 200 -0.01 11.58 4.27
CA GLN A 200 -0.98 12.65 4.53
C GLN A 200 -0.92 13.20 5.97
N ARG A 201 -0.70 12.33 6.96
CA ARG A 201 -0.78 12.71 8.39
C ARG A 201 0.57 12.76 9.09
N PHE A 202 1.55 11.99 8.58
CA PHE A 202 2.88 11.80 9.20
C PHE A 202 3.97 11.86 8.13
N PRO A 203 4.07 12.99 7.40
CA PRO A 203 4.94 13.13 6.23
C PRO A 203 6.43 12.98 6.55
N GLN A 204 6.81 12.98 7.84
CA GLN A 204 8.18 12.76 8.31
C GLN A 204 8.56 11.28 8.48
N ASP A 205 7.61 10.35 8.37
CA ASP A 205 7.88 8.96 8.72
C ASP A 205 8.69 8.23 7.66
N PHE A 206 8.43 8.50 6.38
CA PHE A 206 9.04 7.78 5.26
C PHE A 206 9.51 8.71 4.15
N ASP A 207 10.73 8.49 3.65
CA ASP A 207 11.27 9.19 2.47
C ASP A 207 10.60 8.70 1.17
N GLY A 208 10.23 7.43 1.13
CA GLY A 208 9.57 6.80 -0.01
C GLY A 208 8.46 5.83 0.41
N ILE A 209 7.35 5.87 -0.30
CA ILE A 209 6.16 5.05 -0.03
C ILE A 209 5.73 4.35 -1.31
N ILE A 210 5.55 3.01 -1.24
CA ILE A 210 4.85 2.20 -2.24
C ILE A 210 3.47 1.88 -1.67
N ALA A 211 2.42 2.37 -2.34
CA ALA A 211 1.03 2.11 -1.95
C ALA A 211 0.28 1.43 -3.10
N GLY A 212 0.18 0.10 -3.02
CA GLY A 212 -0.52 -0.72 -4.01
C GLY A 212 -2.00 -0.85 -3.69
N ALA A 213 -2.86 -0.83 -4.72
CA ALA A 213 -4.30 -1.07 -4.64
C ALA A 213 -4.94 -0.53 -3.33
N PRO A 214 -4.73 0.77 -2.99
CA PRO A 214 -5.05 1.30 -1.67
C PRO A 214 -6.56 1.33 -1.42
N VAL A 215 -7.00 0.83 -0.28
CA VAL A 215 -8.40 0.94 0.18
C VAL A 215 -8.66 2.36 0.67
N LEU A 216 -8.80 3.29 -0.27
CA LEU A 216 -8.89 4.73 0.01
C LEU A 216 -10.05 5.11 0.94
N ARG A 217 -11.23 4.48 0.72
CA ARG A 217 -12.48 4.78 1.43
C ARG A 217 -13.10 3.46 1.89
N MET A 218 -12.53 2.84 2.92
CA MET A 218 -12.83 1.47 3.33
C MET A 218 -14.34 1.17 3.47
N PRO A 219 -15.18 1.95 4.20
CA PRO A 219 -16.60 1.65 4.28
C PRO A 219 -17.32 1.70 2.93
N ALA A 220 -16.95 2.65 2.06
CA ALA A 220 -17.56 2.79 0.74
C ALA A 220 -17.11 1.69 -0.23
N SER A 221 -15.82 1.25 -0.16
CA SER A 221 -15.36 0.07 -0.90
C SER A 221 -16.11 -1.18 -0.45
N GLY A 222 -16.44 -1.30 0.84
CA GLY A 222 -17.30 -2.36 1.37
C GLY A 222 -18.72 -2.37 0.75
N LEU A 223 -19.29 -1.20 0.44
CA LEU A 223 -20.60 -1.13 -0.25
C LEU A 223 -20.55 -1.77 -1.65
N VAL A 224 -19.44 -1.61 -2.40
CA VAL A 224 -19.27 -2.24 -3.72
C VAL A 224 -19.31 -3.75 -3.61
N LEU A 225 -18.56 -4.31 -2.65
CA LEU A 225 -18.49 -5.77 -2.45
C LEU A 225 -19.81 -6.32 -1.88
N ALA A 226 -20.45 -5.62 -0.94
CA ALA A 226 -21.76 -6.01 -0.41
C ALA A 226 -22.83 -6.02 -1.51
N TRP A 227 -22.84 -5.00 -2.39
CA TRP A 227 -23.71 -4.91 -3.54
C TRP A 227 -23.49 -6.07 -4.51
N SER A 228 -22.23 -6.35 -4.86
CA SER A 228 -21.85 -7.43 -5.76
C SER A 228 -22.27 -8.80 -5.21
N LEU A 229 -21.98 -9.06 -3.94
CA LEU A 229 -22.41 -10.30 -3.25
C LEU A 229 -23.92 -10.48 -3.29
N ARG A 230 -24.70 -9.42 -3.02
CA ARG A 230 -26.17 -9.46 -3.07
C ARG A 230 -26.72 -9.58 -4.49
N ALA A 231 -26.03 -9.07 -5.49
CA ALA A 231 -26.41 -9.24 -6.88
C ALA A 231 -26.18 -10.69 -7.36
N LEU A 232 -25.09 -11.31 -6.94
CA LEU A 232 -24.67 -12.66 -7.37
C LEU A 232 -25.35 -13.80 -6.60
N HIS A 233 -26.03 -13.52 -5.46
CA HIS A 233 -26.64 -14.54 -4.59
C HIS A 233 -28.07 -14.18 -4.16
N GLU A 234 -28.83 -15.21 -3.82
CA GLU A 234 -30.10 -15.10 -3.10
C GLU A 234 -29.86 -14.80 -1.61
N ARG A 235 -30.94 -14.51 -0.85
CA ARG A 235 -30.83 -14.22 0.59
C ARG A 235 -30.28 -15.39 1.43
N ASP A 236 -30.47 -16.61 0.99
CA ASP A 236 -29.96 -17.84 1.61
C ASP A 236 -28.60 -18.28 1.06
N TRP A 237 -27.89 -17.40 0.35
CA TRP A 237 -26.61 -17.61 -0.30
C TRP A 237 -26.61 -18.63 -1.44
N ARG A 238 -27.77 -19.04 -1.96
CA ARG A 238 -27.81 -19.77 -3.23
C ARG A 238 -27.30 -18.87 -4.34
N ALA A 239 -26.37 -19.40 -5.12
CA ALA A 239 -25.77 -18.66 -6.22
C ALA A 239 -26.78 -18.46 -7.37
N ARG A 240 -26.92 -17.23 -7.87
CA ARG A 240 -27.64 -16.88 -9.11
C ARG A 240 -26.81 -17.15 -10.34
N VAL A 241 -25.50 -17.17 -10.18
CA VAL A 241 -24.51 -17.39 -11.23
C VAL A 241 -23.52 -18.46 -10.78
N THR A 242 -23.09 -19.29 -11.70
CA THR A 242 -22.07 -20.32 -11.48
C THR A 242 -20.70 -19.86 -11.94
N PRO A 243 -19.59 -20.49 -11.53
CA PRO A 243 -18.27 -20.25 -12.09
C PRO A 243 -18.24 -20.30 -13.63
N ARG A 244 -19.00 -21.26 -14.24
CA ARG A 244 -19.11 -21.38 -15.69
C ARG A 244 -19.82 -20.18 -16.35
N ASP A 245 -20.78 -19.56 -15.67
CA ASP A 245 -21.44 -18.35 -16.16
C ASP A 245 -20.46 -17.17 -16.14
N VAL A 246 -19.64 -17.08 -15.10
CA VAL A 246 -18.58 -16.08 -14.96
C VAL A 246 -17.51 -16.26 -16.04
N GLU A 247 -17.08 -17.51 -16.33
CA GLU A 247 -16.14 -17.80 -17.42
C GLU A 247 -16.70 -17.37 -18.79
N ARG A 248 -18.00 -17.63 -19.05
CA ARG A 248 -18.66 -17.16 -20.29
C ARG A 248 -18.74 -15.64 -20.36
N LEU A 249 -19.02 -14.99 -19.22
CA LEU A 249 -19.04 -13.53 -19.13
C LEU A 249 -17.67 -12.96 -19.49
N HIS A 250 -16.59 -13.52 -18.91
CA HIS A 250 -15.21 -13.13 -19.18
C HIS A 250 -14.85 -13.27 -20.66
N ALA A 251 -15.18 -14.41 -21.26
CA ALA A 251 -14.93 -14.64 -22.68
C ALA A 251 -15.66 -13.58 -23.56
N GLY A 252 -16.91 -13.21 -23.21
CA GLY A 252 -17.64 -12.15 -23.89
C GLY A 252 -17.00 -10.78 -23.73
N ALA A 253 -16.53 -10.45 -22.52
CA ALA A 253 -15.84 -9.19 -22.24
C ALA A 253 -14.52 -9.08 -23.02
N LEU A 254 -13.74 -10.15 -23.08
CA LEU A 254 -12.52 -10.23 -23.91
C LEU A 254 -12.83 -10.05 -25.40
N GLN A 255 -13.79 -10.82 -25.93
CA GLN A 255 -14.18 -10.71 -27.32
C GLN A 255 -14.55 -9.28 -27.72
N HIS A 256 -15.15 -8.50 -26.79
CA HIS A 256 -15.60 -7.14 -27.06
C HIS A 256 -14.50 -6.09 -26.86
N CYS A 257 -13.59 -6.27 -25.88
CA CYS A 257 -12.70 -5.22 -25.42
C CYS A 257 -11.19 -5.48 -25.60
N ASP A 258 -10.75 -6.72 -25.78
CA ASP A 258 -9.32 -7.09 -25.84
C ASP A 258 -8.57 -6.24 -26.89
N ALA A 259 -9.07 -6.21 -28.14
CA ALA A 259 -8.42 -5.50 -29.24
C ALA A 259 -8.44 -3.96 -29.12
N ARG A 260 -9.10 -3.36 -28.12
CA ARG A 260 -9.31 -1.89 -28.06
C ARG A 260 -8.05 -1.11 -27.68
N ASP A 261 -7.08 -1.73 -27.04
CA ASP A 261 -5.78 -1.14 -26.75
C ASP A 261 -4.75 -1.36 -27.88
N GLY A 262 -5.17 -2.03 -28.98
CA GLY A 262 -4.34 -2.34 -30.14
C GLY A 262 -3.64 -3.70 -30.03
N LEU A 263 -3.88 -4.47 -28.99
CA LEU A 263 -3.35 -5.83 -28.79
C LEU A 263 -4.49 -6.83 -28.71
N VAL A 264 -4.21 -8.09 -29.09
CA VAL A 264 -5.10 -9.22 -28.90
C VAL A 264 -4.32 -10.26 -28.10
N ASP A 265 -4.27 -10.09 -26.80
CA ASP A 265 -3.40 -10.85 -25.92
C ASP A 265 -4.13 -11.51 -24.72
N GLY A 266 -5.48 -11.45 -24.72
CA GLY A 266 -6.31 -11.96 -23.63
C GLY A 266 -6.34 -11.06 -22.40
N ILE A 267 -5.98 -9.77 -22.57
CA ILE A 267 -5.95 -8.79 -21.49
C ILE A 267 -6.74 -7.54 -21.90
N ILE A 268 -7.72 -7.16 -21.13
CA ILE A 268 -8.37 -5.86 -21.32
C ILE A 268 -7.44 -4.77 -20.77
N GLY A 269 -6.77 -4.05 -21.68
CA GLY A 269 -5.75 -3.06 -21.33
C GLY A 269 -6.32 -1.83 -20.66
N ASP A 270 -7.53 -1.40 -21.05
CA ASP A 270 -8.24 -0.26 -20.45
C ASP A 270 -9.68 -0.66 -20.07
N PRO A 271 -9.90 -1.15 -18.86
CA PRO A 271 -11.23 -1.53 -18.39
C PRO A 271 -12.19 -0.34 -18.26
N PHE A 272 -11.68 0.90 -18.11
CA PHE A 272 -12.46 2.11 -17.95
C PHE A 272 -13.22 2.49 -19.24
N ARG A 273 -12.72 2.05 -20.40
CA ARG A 273 -13.31 2.28 -21.72
C ARG A 273 -14.04 1.06 -22.28
N CYS A 274 -14.05 -0.06 -21.56
CA CYS A 274 -14.76 -1.26 -21.98
C CYS A 274 -16.26 -1.13 -21.68
N ASP A 275 -17.08 -0.96 -22.69
CA ASP A 275 -18.55 -0.78 -22.61
C ASP A 275 -19.34 -2.08 -22.85
N PHE A 276 -18.68 -3.24 -22.64
CA PHE A 276 -19.29 -4.55 -22.81
C PHE A 276 -20.56 -4.72 -21.95
N ASP A 277 -21.63 -5.22 -22.59
CA ASP A 277 -22.90 -5.56 -21.92
C ASP A 277 -23.06 -7.09 -21.80
N PRO A 278 -23.33 -7.64 -20.60
CA PRO A 278 -23.60 -9.05 -20.38
C PRO A 278 -24.72 -9.66 -21.24
N ALA A 279 -25.67 -8.84 -21.72
CA ALA A 279 -26.71 -9.31 -22.62
C ALA A 279 -26.19 -9.87 -23.95
N ALA A 280 -24.96 -9.52 -24.35
CA ALA A 280 -24.30 -10.06 -25.53
C ALA A 280 -23.83 -11.51 -25.37
N VAL A 281 -23.82 -12.06 -24.14
CA VAL A 281 -23.36 -13.43 -23.86
C VAL A 281 -24.46 -14.45 -24.13
N PRO A 282 -24.31 -15.35 -25.12
CA PRO A 282 -25.32 -16.35 -25.41
C PRO A 282 -25.59 -17.28 -24.22
N GLY A 283 -26.85 -17.57 -23.95
CA GLY A 283 -27.28 -18.56 -22.96
C GLY A 283 -27.21 -18.08 -21.49
N LEU A 284 -27.00 -16.79 -21.23
CA LEU A 284 -27.30 -16.20 -19.93
C LEU A 284 -28.82 -15.94 -19.83
N THR A 285 -29.38 -16.22 -18.65
CA THR A 285 -30.76 -15.86 -18.33
C THR A 285 -30.91 -14.34 -18.07
N PRO A 286 -32.11 -13.76 -18.22
CA PRO A 286 -32.31 -12.34 -17.87
C PRO A 286 -31.90 -11.99 -16.44
N MET A 287 -32.08 -12.90 -15.48
CA MET A 287 -31.64 -12.74 -14.08
C MET A 287 -30.13 -12.67 -13.96
N GLN A 288 -29.38 -13.50 -14.68
CA GLN A 288 -27.93 -13.50 -14.68
C GLN A 288 -27.37 -12.24 -15.34
N VAL A 289 -27.98 -11.80 -16.45
CA VAL A 289 -27.63 -10.53 -17.12
C VAL A 289 -27.83 -9.35 -16.16
N ASP A 290 -28.96 -9.29 -15.45
CA ASP A 290 -29.21 -8.23 -14.44
C ASP A 290 -28.19 -8.27 -13.29
N ALA A 291 -27.87 -9.47 -12.79
CA ALA A 291 -26.86 -9.65 -11.74
C ALA A 291 -25.49 -9.11 -12.18
N PHE A 292 -25.03 -9.47 -13.37
CA PHE A 292 -23.73 -9.02 -13.90
C PHE A 292 -23.70 -7.52 -14.20
N ARG A 293 -24.79 -6.95 -14.73
CA ARG A 293 -24.91 -5.49 -14.90
C ARG A 293 -24.78 -4.76 -13.57
N LYS A 294 -25.47 -5.24 -12.52
CA LYS A 294 -25.36 -4.67 -11.18
C LYS A 294 -23.95 -4.68 -10.64
N VAL A 295 -23.21 -5.78 -10.86
CA VAL A 295 -21.80 -5.89 -10.45
C VAL A 295 -20.93 -4.88 -11.18
N TYR A 296 -21.07 -4.73 -12.49
CA TYR A 296 -20.31 -3.77 -13.29
C TYR A 296 -20.69 -2.30 -13.02
N ASP A 297 -21.97 -2.03 -12.76
CA ASP A 297 -22.45 -0.66 -12.53
C ASP A 297 -22.13 -0.14 -11.14
N GLY A 298 -21.95 -1.04 -10.17
CA GLY A 298 -21.72 -0.72 -8.77
C GLY A 298 -22.99 -0.28 -8.01
N PRO A 299 -22.84 0.01 -6.70
CA PRO A 299 -23.96 0.25 -5.80
C PRO A 299 -24.73 1.52 -6.13
N ARG A 300 -26.07 1.40 -6.07
CA ARG A 300 -27.03 2.49 -6.27
C ARG A 300 -28.08 2.48 -5.17
N ASP A 301 -28.65 3.65 -4.89
CA ASP A 301 -29.85 3.77 -4.06
C ASP A 301 -31.13 3.43 -4.87
N SER A 302 -32.28 3.43 -4.21
CA SER A 302 -33.59 3.15 -4.85
C SER A 302 -33.99 4.18 -5.91
N ARG A 303 -33.35 5.36 -5.90
CA ARG A 303 -33.54 6.43 -6.89
C ARG A 303 -32.57 6.34 -8.06
N GLY A 304 -31.73 5.28 -8.10
CA GLY A 304 -30.74 5.07 -9.14
C GLY A 304 -29.47 5.92 -8.99
N ARG A 305 -29.30 6.70 -7.92
CA ARG A 305 -28.08 7.49 -7.69
C ARG A 305 -26.92 6.56 -7.34
N ARG A 306 -25.78 6.77 -7.95
CA ARG A 306 -24.55 6.03 -7.62
C ARG A 306 -24.08 6.36 -6.20
N LEU A 307 -23.70 5.33 -5.45
CA LEU A 307 -23.17 5.43 -4.09
C LEU A 307 -21.64 5.36 -4.04
N PHE A 308 -21.01 4.96 -5.14
CA PHE A 308 -19.56 4.91 -5.30
C PHE A 308 -19.16 5.14 -6.76
N LEU A 309 -17.85 5.23 -7.05
CA LEU A 309 -17.33 5.62 -8.37
C LEU A 309 -17.63 4.58 -9.47
N GLY A 310 -17.67 3.28 -9.14
CA GLY A 310 -17.90 2.22 -10.09
C GLY A 310 -18.29 0.90 -9.43
N GLY A 311 -18.32 -0.14 -10.24
CA GLY A 311 -18.42 -1.55 -9.83
C GLY A 311 -17.16 -2.31 -10.21
N LEU A 312 -17.23 -3.64 -10.28
CA LEU A 312 -16.06 -4.45 -10.58
C LEU A 312 -15.61 -4.24 -12.04
N PRO A 313 -14.31 -4.13 -12.30
CA PRO A 313 -13.80 -3.82 -13.64
C PRO A 313 -14.00 -5.01 -14.60
N ARG A 314 -14.27 -4.71 -15.85
CA ARG A 314 -14.30 -5.70 -16.93
C ARG A 314 -12.88 -6.23 -17.15
N GLY A 315 -12.76 -7.56 -17.32
CA GLY A 315 -11.49 -8.28 -17.33
C GLY A 315 -11.10 -8.86 -15.98
N SER A 316 -11.86 -8.56 -14.89
CA SER A 316 -11.63 -9.11 -13.56
C SER A 316 -12.46 -10.36 -13.25
N GLU A 317 -13.31 -10.80 -14.14
CA GLU A 317 -14.37 -11.77 -13.85
C GLU A 317 -13.81 -13.09 -13.30
N LEU A 318 -12.69 -13.59 -13.85
CA LEU A 318 -12.09 -14.84 -13.37
C LEU A 318 -11.64 -14.75 -11.91
N GLU A 319 -11.30 -13.58 -11.43
CA GLU A 319 -10.90 -13.31 -10.05
C GLU A 319 -12.11 -13.26 -9.08
N TRP A 320 -13.35 -13.27 -9.59
CA TRP A 320 -14.56 -13.38 -8.75
C TRP A 320 -14.79 -14.81 -8.26
N ILE A 321 -14.24 -15.81 -9.01
CA ILE A 321 -14.42 -17.23 -8.70
C ILE A 321 -13.57 -17.62 -7.49
N GLY A 322 -14.23 -17.98 -6.44
CA GLY A 322 -13.68 -18.23 -5.11
C GLY A 322 -14.11 -17.16 -4.12
N PRO A 323 -13.63 -15.92 -4.22
CA PRO A 323 -13.98 -14.88 -3.25
C PRO A 323 -15.45 -14.45 -3.27
N LEU A 324 -16.02 -14.21 -4.45
CA LEU A 324 -17.38 -13.69 -4.65
C LEU A 324 -18.37 -14.73 -5.16
N VAL A 325 -17.90 -15.66 -6.00
CA VAL A 325 -18.71 -16.78 -6.52
C VAL A 325 -18.06 -18.07 -6.03
N ALA A 326 -18.65 -18.68 -5.01
CA ALA A 326 -18.09 -19.91 -4.41
C ALA A 326 -18.08 -21.04 -5.42
N ARG A 327 -17.05 -21.92 -5.30
CA ARG A 327 -16.96 -23.18 -6.08
C ARG A 327 -17.89 -24.25 -5.53
N ASP A 328 -18.10 -24.23 -4.21
CA ASP A 328 -18.92 -25.17 -3.46
C ASP A 328 -20.19 -24.49 -2.96
N PRO A 329 -21.27 -25.23 -2.65
CA PRO A 329 -22.48 -24.67 -2.09
C PRO A 329 -22.23 -23.95 -0.76
N GLY A 330 -22.83 -22.76 -0.60
CA GLY A 330 -22.77 -21.96 0.61
C GLY A 330 -22.32 -20.51 0.38
N PRO A 331 -22.18 -19.74 1.45
CA PRO A 331 -21.75 -18.35 1.34
C PRO A 331 -20.30 -18.27 0.85
N PRO A 332 -19.99 -17.38 -0.11
CA PRO A 332 -18.61 -17.17 -0.52
C PRO A 332 -17.77 -16.54 0.60
N PRO A 333 -16.45 -16.76 0.64
CA PRO A 333 -15.58 -16.28 1.71
C PRO A 333 -15.72 -14.79 2.00
N PHE A 334 -15.93 -13.96 0.98
CA PHE A 334 -16.07 -12.52 1.15
C PHE A 334 -17.40 -12.10 1.80
N ALA A 335 -18.41 -12.98 1.84
CA ALA A 335 -19.63 -12.68 2.59
C ALA A 335 -19.36 -12.52 4.09
N GLY A 336 -18.48 -13.37 4.67
CA GLY A 336 -18.03 -13.24 6.05
C GLY A 336 -17.16 -11.98 6.27
N PHE A 337 -16.15 -11.80 5.42
CA PHE A 337 -15.22 -10.68 5.49
C PHE A 337 -15.93 -9.31 5.42
N ILE A 338 -16.78 -9.11 4.42
CA ILE A 338 -17.53 -7.86 4.25
C ILE A 338 -18.65 -7.75 5.31
N GLY A 339 -19.21 -8.90 5.73
CA GLY A 339 -20.13 -8.94 6.86
C GLY A 339 -19.51 -8.35 8.11
N ASP A 340 -18.29 -8.75 8.45
CA ASP A 340 -17.57 -8.26 9.62
C ASP A 340 -17.20 -6.78 9.54
N LEU A 341 -16.87 -6.27 8.34
CA LEU A 341 -16.69 -4.84 8.14
C LEU A 341 -17.92 -4.04 8.61
N PHE A 342 -19.12 -4.46 8.21
CA PHE A 342 -20.34 -3.74 8.56
C PHE A 342 -20.85 -4.04 9.98
N ARG A 343 -20.50 -5.19 10.56
CA ARG A 343 -20.85 -5.53 11.94
C ARG A 343 -20.08 -4.71 12.97
N TYR A 344 -18.80 -4.41 12.70
CA TYR A 344 -17.85 -4.05 13.75
C TYR A 344 -16.96 -2.84 13.44
N LEU A 345 -16.97 -2.31 12.21
CA LEU A 345 -15.96 -1.29 11.85
C LEU A 345 -16.52 -0.16 10.97
N ALA A 346 -17.56 -0.39 10.17
CA ALA A 346 -18.01 0.59 9.17
C ALA A 346 -18.91 1.67 9.74
N PHE A 347 -19.57 1.43 10.87
CA PHE A 347 -20.50 2.37 11.50
C PHE A 347 -19.88 2.99 12.77
N ALA A 348 -20.33 4.20 13.12
CA ALA A 348 -19.93 4.83 14.37
C ALA A 348 -20.47 4.11 15.62
N GLU A 349 -21.65 3.52 15.47
CA GLU A 349 -22.28 2.62 16.45
C GLU A 349 -22.43 1.27 15.77
N ASP A 350 -21.65 0.31 16.25
CA ASP A 350 -21.60 -1.02 15.65
C ASP A 350 -22.92 -1.76 15.78
N PRO A 351 -23.52 -2.25 14.69
CA PRO A 351 -24.75 -3.02 14.78
C PRO A 351 -24.56 -4.39 15.44
N GLY A 352 -23.32 -4.88 15.51
CA GLY A 352 -22.96 -6.10 16.21
C GLY A 352 -23.22 -7.41 15.48
N PRO A 353 -23.06 -8.55 16.14
CA PRO A 353 -22.95 -9.88 15.48
C PRO A 353 -24.21 -10.35 14.76
N GLN A 354 -25.36 -9.79 15.10
CA GLN A 354 -26.64 -10.19 14.46
C GLN A 354 -26.85 -9.53 13.11
N PHE A 355 -26.11 -8.47 12.77
CA PHE A 355 -26.21 -7.79 11.50
C PHE A 355 -25.71 -8.64 10.36
N THR A 356 -26.47 -8.69 9.28
CA THR A 356 -26.12 -9.41 8.05
C THR A 356 -26.00 -8.45 6.88
N LEU A 357 -25.35 -8.88 5.81
CA LEU A 357 -25.28 -8.07 4.58
C LEU A 357 -26.66 -7.81 3.94
N HIS A 358 -27.68 -8.60 4.30
CA HIS A 358 -29.05 -8.38 3.84
C HIS A 358 -29.83 -7.32 4.63
N ASP A 359 -29.30 -6.93 5.81
CA ASP A 359 -29.85 -5.83 6.62
C ASP A 359 -29.30 -4.48 6.18
N LEU A 360 -28.21 -4.48 5.38
CA LEU A 360 -27.63 -3.27 4.82
C LEU A 360 -28.62 -2.61 3.84
N ASP A 361 -29.02 -1.38 4.14
CA ASP A 361 -29.95 -0.58 3.35
C ASP A 361 -29.18 0.49 2.57
N PHE A 362 -29.18 0.38 1.24
CA PHE A 362 -28.45 1.28 0.36
C PHE A 362 -29.04 2.70 0.26
N ASP A 363 -30.23 2.94 0.80
CA ASP A 363 -30.81 4.29 0.91
C ASP A 363 -30.44 4.94 2.26
N ARG A 364 -30.58 4.17 3.35
CA ARG A 364 -30.44 4.67 4.72
C ARG A 364 -28.99 4.67 5.22
N ASP A 365 -28.23 3.59 4.94
CA ASP A 365 -26.98 3.34 5.63
C ASP A 365 -25.76 4.10 5.07
N PRO A 366 -25.62 4.43 3.76
CA PRO A 366 -24.46 5.16 3.26
C PRO A 366 -24.16 6.47 4.01
N PRO A 367 -25.12 7.33 4.36
CA PRO A 367 -24.85 8.50 5.19
C PRO A 367 -24.32 8.18 6.60
N ARG A 368 -24.70 7.05 7.18
CA ARG A 368 -24.28 6.60 8.52
C ARG A 368 -22.81 6.15 8.57
N LEU A 369 -22.22 5.83 7.42
CA LEU A 369 -20.80 5.46 7.31
C LEU A 369 -19.86 6.67 7.45
N GLY A 370 -20.39 7.90 7.39
CA GLY A 370 -19.60 9.13 7.26
C GLY A 370 -18.56 9.33 8.36
N ALA A 371 -18.89 9.05 9.64
CA ALA A 371 -17.97 9.21 10.76
C ALA A 371 -16.76 8.26 10.66
N MET A 372 -17.02 6.97 10.39
CA MET A 372 -15.96 5.99 10.23
C MET A 372 -15.20 6.18 8.92
N ALA A 373 -15.86 6.66 7.87
CA ALA A 373 -15.18 7.01 6.63
C ALA A 373 -14.11 8.09 6.85
N GLN A 374 -14.33 9.07 7.75
CA GLN A 374 -13.33 10.10 8.09
C GLN A 374 -12.13 9.53 8.87
N ILE A 375 -12.38 8.58 9.78
CA ILE A 375 -11.33 7.92 10.57
C ILE A 375 -10.48 7.01 9.68
N LEU A 376 -11.14 6.17 8.86
CA LEU A 376 -10.51 5.12 8.04
C LEU A 376 -10.03 5.61 6.67
N THR A 377 -10.17 6.90 6.35
CA THR A 377 -9.84 7.40 5.00
C THR A 377 -8.33 7.49 4.77
N GLY A 378 -7.89 7.07 3.59
CA GLY A 378 -6.61 7.41 2.98
C GLY A 378 -6.77 8.32 1.76
N ALA A 379 -7.93 8.98 1.61
CA ALA A 379 -8.29 9.71 0.40
C ALA A 379 -8.08 11.24 0.49
N ASN A 380 -7.35 11.75 1.49
CA ASN A 380 -6.98 13.15 1.49
C ASN A 380 -5.97 13.42 0.35
N PRO A 381 -6.29 14.26 -0.65
CA PRO A 381 -5.39 14.51 -1.78
C PRO A 381 -4.26 15.49 -1.47
N ASP A 382 -4.24 16.08 -0.28
CA ASP A 382 -3.21 17.05 0.10
C ASP A 382 -1.91 16.35 0.50
N LEU A 383 -1.00 16.27 -0.45
CA LEU A 383 0.34 15.71 -0.30
C LEU A 383 1.43 16.81 -0.30
N ARG A 384 1.04 18.09 -0.19
CA ARG A 384 2.00 19.22 -0.32
C ARG A 384 3.09 19.18 0.74
N GLU A 385 2.77 18.84 1.99
CA GLU A 385 3.78 18.73 3.04
C GLU A 385 4.74 17.57 2.78
N TYR A 386 4.23 16.40 2.39
CA TYR A 386 5.05 15.25 2.03
C TYR A 386 5.99 15.56 0.84
N ALA A 387 5.46 16.20 -0.20
CA ALA A 387 6.24 16.64 -1.35
C ALA A 387 7.30 17.67 -0.98
N ALA A 388 6.97 18.68 -0.15
CA ALA A 388 7.89 19.72 0.30
C ALA A 388 9.07 19.16 1.12
N ARG A 389 8.89 18.01 1.78
CA ARG A 389 9.96 17.27 2.49
C ARG A 389 10.80 16.39 1.55
N GLY A 390 10.50 16.36 0.26
CA GLY A 390 11.19 15.52 -0.73
C GLY A 390 10.64 14.10 -0.83
N GLY A 391 9.53 13.77 -0.16
CA GLY A 391 8.89 12.46 -0.15
C GLY A 391 8.49 12.00 -1.55
N LYS A 392 8.57 10.69 -1.81
CA LYS A 392 8.22 10.06 -3.08
C LYS A 392 7.14 9.00 -2.88
N LEU A 393 5.98 9.20 -3.49
CA LEU A 393 4.83 8.30 -3.43
C LEU A 393 4.64 7.59 -4.78
N LEU A 394 4.85 6.28 -4.77
CA LEU A 394 4.59 5.40 -5.89
C LEU A 394 3.29 4.61 -5.63
N LEU A 395 2.26 4.92 -6.41
CA LEU A 395 1.01 4.18 -6.43
C LEU A 395 1.05 3.12 -7.53
N TYR A 396 0.49 1.94 -7.27
CA TYR A 396 0.17 1.00 -8.32
C TYR A 396 -1.19 0.35 -8.08
N HIS A 397 -1.87 -0.08 -9.15
CA HIS A 397 -3.16 -0.75 -9.07
C HIS A 397 -3.33 -1.75 -10.21
N GLY A 398 -3.89 -2.92 -9.91
CA GLY A 398 -4.29 -3.88 -10.93
C GLY A 398 -5.55 -3.41 -11.66
N ALA A 399 -5.49 -3.37 -12.99
CA ALA A 399 -6.65 -2.99 -13.80
C ALA A 399 -7.80 -4.02 -13.74
N ALA A 400 -7.49 -5.26 -13.34
CA ALA A 400 -8.44 -6.35 -13.15
C ALA A 400 -8.69 -6.69 -11.67
N ASP A 401 -8.57 -5.71 -10.77
CA ASP A 401 -8.77 -5.89 -9.33
C ASP A 401 -10.26 -5.84 -8.94
N PRO A 402 -10.89 -6.97 -8.52
CA PRO A 402 -12.28 -6.99 -8.09
C PRO A 402 -12.45 -6.72 -6.59
N VAL A 403 -11.36 -6.69 -5.82
CA VAL A 403 -11.42 -6.52 -4.35
C VAL A 403 -11.40 -5.04 -3.99
N VAL A 404 -10.48 -4.31 -4.58
CA VAL A 404 -10.40 -2.84 -4.49
C VAL A 404 -10.42 -2.32 -5.91
N ILE A 405 -11.55 -1.76 -6.35
CA ILE A 405 -11.68 -1.30 -7.72
C ILE A 405 -10.69 -0.17 -8.04
N PRO A 406 -10.12 -0.11 -9.26
CA PRO A 406 -9.03 0.82 -9.57
C PRO A 406 -9.46 2.29 -9.75
N GLU A 407 -10.72 2.56 -10.12
CA GLU A 407 -11.22 3.91 -10.39
C GLU A 407 -10.95 4.92 -9.26
N PRO A 408 -11.17 4.59 -7.95
CA PRO A 408 -10.86 5.52 -6.87
C PRO A 408 -9.40 5.89 -6.77
N THR A 409 -8.49 5.00 -7.16
CA THR A 409 -7.04 5.29 -7.14
C THR A 409 -6.65 6.24 -8.28
N VAL A 410 -7.26 6.05 -9.45
CA VAL A 410 -7.07 6.97 -10.60
C VAL A 410 -7.65 8.35 -10.24
N ASP A 411 -8.89 8.42 -9.75
CA ASP A 411 -9.52 9.68 -9.31
C ASP A 411 -8.68 10.39 -8.24
N TYR A 412 -8.19 9.63 -7.25
CA TYR A 412 -7.30 10.17 -6.21
C TYR A 412 -6.02 10.77 -6.79
N HIS A 413 -5.35 10.05 -7.70
CA HIS A 413 -4.14 10.52 -8.37
C HIS A 413 -4.40 11.84 -9.10
N ASP A 414 -5.50 11.93 -9.86
CA ASP A 414 -5.86 13.12 -10.64
C ASP A 414 -6.20 14.31 -9.75
N VAL A 415 -6.91 14.06 -8.62
CA VAL A 415 -7.20 15.12 -7.64
C VAL A 415 -5.92 15.59 -6.94
N ALA A 416 -5.08 14.65 -6.47
CA ALA A 416 -3.81 14.98 -5.82
C ALA A 416 -2.86 15.72 -6.76
N THR A 417 -2.83 15.35 -8.04
CA THR A 417 -2.06 16.06 -9.08
C THR A 417 -2.49 17.53 -9.19
N ARG A 418 -3.81 17.81 -9.18
CA ARG A 418 -4.30 19.21 -9.18
C ARG A 418 -3.92 19.97 -7.91
N VAL A 419 -4.03 19.33 -6.74
CA VAL A 419 -3.67 19.93 -5.43
C VAL A 419 -2.18 20.24 -5.34
N LEU A 420 -1.33 19.39 -5.93
CA LEU A 420 0.12 19.59 -6.01
C LEU A 420 0.54 20.71 -7.00
N GLY A 421 -0.38 21.30 -7.74
CA GLY A 421 -0.09 22.38 -8.69
C GLY A 421 0.00 21.93 -10.15
N GLY A 422 -0.55 20.77 -10.47
CA GLY A 422 -0.61 20.21 -11.83
C GLY A 422 0.45 19.16 -12.12
N ALA A 423 0.41 18.62 -13.34
CA ALA A 423 1.18 17.42 -13.73
C ALA A 423 2.71 17.59 -13.55
N ALA A 424 3.26 18.78 -13.86
CA ALA A 424 4.70 19.03 -13.73
C ALA A 424 5.15 18.97 -12.26
N ALA A 425 4.43 19.65 -11.36
CA ALA A 425 4.74 19.65 -9.94
C ALA A 425 4.50 18.27 -9.29
N ALA A 426 3.40 17.60 -9.65
CA ALA A 426 3.10 16.26 -9.12
C ALA A 426 4.15 15.24 -9.50
N ARG A 427 4.75 15.32 -10.69
CA ARG A 427 5.80 14.42 -11.17
C ARG A 427 7.03 14.38 -10.28
N GLU A 428 7.27 15.37 -9.47
CA GLU A 428 8.39 15.40 -8.53
C GLU A 428 8.18 14.47 -7.32
N SER A 429 6.91 14.14 -6.97
CA SER A 429 6.60 13.41 -5.74
C SER A 429 5.56 12.29 -5.87
N LEU A 430 4.83 12.23 -6.98
CA LEU A 430 3.72 11.27 -7.18
C LEU A 430 3.82 10.55 -8.52
N ARG A 431 3.66 9.22 -8.50
CA ARG A 431 3.51 8.36 -9.69
C ARG A 431 2.41 7.35 -9.45
N LEU A 432 1.66 7.05 -10.50
CA LEU A 432 0.69 5.95 -10.52
C LEU A 432 1.00 5.03 -11.70
N PHE A 433 0.89 3.72 -11.45
CA PHE A 433 0.95 2.66 -12.46
C PHE A 433 -0.33 1.83 -12.38
N VAL A 434 -1.11 1.85 -13.45
CA VAL A 434 -2.26 0.94 -13.61
C VAL A 434 -1.79 -0.23 -14.47
N VAL A 435 -1.81 -1.44 -13.89
CA VAL A 435 -1.24 -2.63 -14.53
C VAL A 435 -2.32 -3.44 -15.21
N PRO A 436 -2.36 -3.49 -16.55
CA PRO A 436 -3.37 -4.25 -17.30
C PRO A 436 -3.39 -5.73 -16.90
N GLY A 437 -4.58 -6.28 -16.65
CA GLY A 437 -4.80 -7.68 -16.31
C GLY A 437 -4.22 -8.13 -14.96
N MET A 438 -3.63 -7.25 -14.17
CA MET A 438 -3.22 -7.58 -12.81
C MET A 438 -4.44 -7.60 -11.88
N ALA A 439 -4.53 -8.62 -11.04
CA ALA A 439 -5.54 -8.79 -10.01
C ALA A 439 -5.21 -7.96 -8.75
N HIS A 440 -5.80 -8.32 -7.59
CA HIS A 440 -5.59 -7.60 -6.33
C HIS A 440 -4.16 -7.75 -5.80
N CYS A 441 -3.41 -6.68 -5.75
CA CYS A 441 -2.01 -6.58 -5.30
C CYS A 441 -0.98 -7.27 -6.18
N THR A 442 -1.32 -8.39 -6.80
CA THR A 442 -0.48 -9.22 -7.68
C THR A 442 -1.35 -10.28 -8.36
N GLY A 443 -0.76 -11.10 -9.21
CA GLY A 443 -1.49 -12.18 -9.90
C GLY A 443 -2.35 -11.68 -11.07
N GLY A 444 -3.31 -12.51 -11.50
CA GLY A 444 -4.08 -12.28 -12.71
C GLY A 444 -3.31 -12.65 -13.99
N VAL A 445 -3.87 -12.24 -15.13
CA VAL A 445 -3.31 -12.54 -16.45
C VAL A 445 -2.26 -11.54 -16.92
N GLY A 446 -2.09 -10.41 -16.22
CA GLY A 446 -1.19 -9.31 -16.55
C GLY A 446 0.26 -9.51 -16.08
N ALA A 447 1.14 -8.57 -16.45
CA ALA A 447 2.54 -8.55 -16.04
C ALA A 447 2.70 -7.95 -14.63
N HIS A 448 2.41 -8.74 -13.61
CA HIS A 448 2.23 -8.30 -12.22
C HIS A 448 3.49 -8.33 -11.34
N ASP A 449 4.58 -8.96 -11.78
CA ASP A 449 5.87 -9.03 -11.08
C ASP A 449 6.71 -7.82 -11.49
N VAL A 450 6.78 -6.81 -10.59
CA VAL A 450 7.47 -5.53 -10.82
C VAL A 450 8.31 -5.20 -9.58
N ASP A 451 9.58 -4.84 -9.77
CA ASP A 451 10.44 -4.38 -8.67
C ASP A 451 10.14 -2.91 -8.32
N TRP A 452 9.00 -2.71 -7.66
CA TRP A 452 8.55 -1.39 -7.17
C TRP A 452 9.57 -0.74 -6.25
N LEU A 453 10.26 -1.55 -5.41
CA LEU A 453 11.23 -1.02 -4.44
C LEU A 453 12.47 -0.47 -5.11
N ALA A 454 13.04 -1.17 -6.08
CA ALA A 454 14.19 -0.67 -6.82
C ALA A 454 13.87 0.63 -7.58
N ALA A 455 12.65 0.74 -8.14
CA ALA A 455 12.18 1.95 -8.79
C ALA A 455 12.06 3.12 -7.80
N LEU A 456 11.47 2.88 -6.62
CA LEU A 456 11.34 3.88 -5.57
C LEU A 456 12.70 4.32 -5.01
N GLU A 457 13.64 3.38 -4.78
CA GLU A 457 15.01 3.67 -4.34
C GLU A 457 15.73 4.58 -5.35
N ALA A 458 15.64 4.24 -6.65
CA ALA A 458 16.22 5.08 -7.70
C ALA A 458 15.68 6.52 -7.67
N TRP A 459 14.39 6.65 -7.39
CA TRP A 459 13.74 7.95 -7.34
C TRP A 459 14.12 8.74 -6.08
N VAL A 460 14.06 8.12 -4.89
CA VAL A 460 14.40 8.78 -3.62
C VAL A 460 15.88 9.14 -3.53
N GLU A 461 16.76 8.24 -3.97
CA GLU A 461 18.20 8.35 -3.70
C GLU A 461 18.98 9.01 -4.83
N ARG A 462 18.49 8.90 -6.08
CA ARG A 462 19.18 9.42 -7.27
C ARG A 462 18.35 10.41 -8.09
N GLY A 463 17.11 10.69 -7.66
CA GLY A 463 16.20 11.58 -8.39
C GLY A 463 15.67 11.00 -9.72
N VAL A 464 15.88 9.70 -9.98
CA VAL A 464 15.42 9.05 -11.23
C VAL A 464 13.96 8.63 -11.07
N ALA A 465 13.06 9.53 -11.46
CA ALA A 465 11.63 9.26 -11.41
C ALA A 465 11.23 8.18 -12.45
N PRO A 466 10.45 7.16 -12.07
CA PRO A 466 10.04 6.12 -13.02
C PRO A 466 8.97 6.65 -13.98
N GLU A 467 9.31 6.76 -15.26
CA GLU A 467 8.34 7.09 -16.34
C GLU A 467 7.72 5.82 -16.94
N SER A 468 8.43 4.71 -16.83
CA SER A 468 7.98 3.38 -17.26
C SER A 468 8.71 2.31 -16.45
N LEU A 469 8.04 1.21 -16.15
CA LEU A 469 8.60 0.07 -15.44
C LEU A 469 8.41 -1.21 -16.28
N GLN A 470 9.27 -2.20 -16.07
CA GLN A 470 9.10 -3.50 -16.68
C GLN A 470 8.35 -4.42 -15.74
N GLY A 471 7.20 -4.88 -16.18
CA GLY A 471 6.45 -5.93 -15.50
C GLY A 471 6.68 -7.28 -16.19
N ARG A 472 6.60 -8.34 -15.41
CA ARG A 472 6.70 -9.71 -15.86
C ARG A 472 5.55 -10.54 -15.27
N ARG A 473 5.07 -11.53 -16.01
CA ARG A 473 4.32 -12.66 -15.51
C ARG A 473 5.12 -13.92 -15.86
N PRO A 474 5.56 -14.69 -14.85
CA PRO A 474 6.19 -15.99 -15.10
C PRO A 474 5.28 -16.93 -15.90
N ALA A 475 5.85 -17.82 -16.69
CA ALA A 475 5.07 -18.88 -17.34
C ALA A 475 4.38 -19.76 -16.30
N THR A 476 3.15 -20.17 -16.58
CA THR A 476 2.37 -21.14 -15.81
C THR A 476 1.94 -22.28 -16.75
N ASP A 477 1.34 -23.33 -16.20
CA ASP A 477 0.80 -24.45 -17.00
C ASP A 477 -0.26 -23.98 -18.03
N LYS A 478 -0.88 -22.82 -17.81
CA LYS A 478 -1.98 -22.29 -18.63
C LYS A 478 -1.60 -21.08 -19.46
N LEU A 479 -0.56 -20.34 -19.08
CA LEU A 479 -0.22 -19.06 -19.67
C LEU A 479 1.29 -19.00 -19.94
N PRO A 480 1.74 -18.55 -21.14
CA PRO A 480 3.15 -18.32 -21.44
C PRO A 480 3.71 -17.18 -20.59
N GLU A 481 5.03 -17.05 -20.54
CA GLU A 481 5.66 -15.86 -19.94
C GLU A 481 5.20 -14.60 -20.68
N LEU A 482 4.97 -13.53 -19.91
CA LEU A 482 4.65 -12.21 -20.44
C LEU A 482 5.64 -11.18 -19.87
N GLN A 483 6.16 -10.33 -20.74
CA GLN A 483 6.90 -9.13 -20.36
C GLN A 483 6.21 -7.91 -20.98
N ARG A 484 6.00 -6.86 -20.19
CA ARG A 484 5.30 -5.66 -20.65
C ARG A 484 5.91 -4.40 -20.03
N SER A 485 6.10 -3.39 -20.86
CA SER A 485 6.40 -2.03 -20.38
C SER A 485 5.13 -1.40 -19.82
N LEU A 486 5.23 -0.91 -18.59
CA LEU A 486 4.15 -0.29 -17.84
C LEU A 486 4.44 1.22 -17.74
N PRO A 487 3.82 2.07 -18.56
CA PRO A 487 4.00 3.51 -18.46
C PRO A 487 3.33 4.06 -17.20
N ALA A 488 3.90 5.13 -16.66
CA ALA A 488 3.24 5.90 -15.60
C ALA A 488 1.93 6.51 -16.14
N TRP A 489 0.90 6.51 -15.32
CA TRP A 489 -0.41 7.12 -15.61
C TRP A 489 -0.25 8.61 -15.85
N ARG A 490 -0.98 9.14 -16.85
CA ARG A 490 -0.87 10.53 -17.34
C ARG A 490 -2.09 11.35 -16.99
#